data_b5305583c2efcbd03c9864774ff2f278
#
_entry.id   b5305583c2efcbd03c9864774ff2f278
#
_cell.length_a   1.000
_cell.length_b   1.000
_cell.length_c   1.000
_cell.angle_alpha   90.00
_cell.angle_beta   90.00
_cell.angle_gamma   90.00
#
_symmetry.space_group_name_H-M   'P 1'
#
loop_
_entity.id
_entity.type
_entity.pdbx_description
1 polymer ?
#
loop_
_entity_poly.entity_id
_entity_poly.type
_entity_poly.pdbx_seq_one_letter_code
_entity_poly.pdbx_strand_id
1 'polypeptide(L)'
;MKWTKEKANNWYKDQPWLVGCNFLPSTAINQLEMFQEDSFDEDTITRELNWAKDLGFNSLRVYLHDLLWSEKDKFKKIFEKFLDLCHERNIKPIIVLFDDCHRPYPKLGKQPLPVKGVHNSGWKQSPGMELVNEIHEEKVDAKELNRLKEFIQGVLRDYANDERILMWDIYNEPGQFGMGDKDLKLLSLTWEWAHEARPSQPITSCLDGSIGEEILKLNGKNSDVITFHTYEAKKLEPTIERLKKFERPVLCTEYMAREFGTTFEFSLPIFKKENVGCYNWGLVAGKSQTHFGWSTILELQKRKENGEFLNANDEIPEPKEWFHDILRVDGTPYDEREIEFIKKTVLG
;
A
#
# COMPACT_ATOMS: atom_id res chain seq x y z
N MET A 1 -15.41 16.13 -8.37
CA MET A 1 -16.67 15.38 -8.15
C MET A 1 -16.43 13.88 -8.32
N LYS A 2 -17.03 13.04 -7.46
CA LYS A 2 -17.04 11.57 -7.57
C LYS A 2 -17.57 11.12 -8.93
N TRP A 3 -17.04 10.04 -9.50
CA TRP A 3 -17.59 9.41 -10.69
C TRP A 3 -19.01 8.86 -10.45
N THR A 4 -19.81 8.81 -11.51
CA THR A 4 -21.07 8.06 -11.49
C THR A 4 -20.78 6.56 -11.33
N LYS A 5 -21.74 5.79 -10.85
CA LYS A 5 -21.62 4.33 -10.77
C LYS A 5 -21.34 3.74 -12.15
N GLU A 6 -22.05 4.22 -13.16
CA GLU A 6 -21.89 3.79 -14.56
C GLU A 6 -20.45 4.02 -15.05
N LYS A 7 -19.89 5.22 -14.86
CA LYS A 7 -18.51 5.52 -15.26
C LYS A 7 -17.51 4.58 -14.58
N ALA A 8 -17.66 4.35 -13.28
CA ALA A 8 -16.76 3.49 -12.51
C ALA A 8 -16.85 2.03 -12.99
N ASN A 9 -18.06 1.53 -13.21
CA ASN A 9 -18.26 0.15 -13.68
C ASN A 9 -17.78 -0.04 -15.13
N ASN A 10 -17.97 0.93 -16.02
CA ASN A 10 -17.43 0.88 -17.38
C ASN A 10 -15.91 0.88 -17.37
N TRP A 11 -15.29 1.78 -16.59
CA TRP A 11 -13.84 1.78 -16.42
C TRP A 11 -13.29 0.43 -15.97
N TYR A 12 -13.93 -0.20 -14.97
CA TYR A 12 -13.48 -1.50 -14.44
C TYR A 12 -13.68 -2.64 -15.43
N LYS A 13 -14.78 -2.60 -16.20
CA LYS A 13 -15.06 -3.58 -17.24
C LYS A 13 -14.02 -3.60 -18.36
N ASP A 14 -13.39 -2.45 -18.61
CA ASP A 14 -12.32 -2.31 -19.60
C ASP A 14 -10.96 -2.78 -19.08
N GLN A 15 -10.84 -3.11 -17.77
CA GLN A 15 -9.62 -3.68 -17.20
C GLN A 15 -9.60 -5.20 -17.32
N PRO A 16 -8.42 -5.83 -17.47
CA PRO A 16 -8.27 -7.25 -17.16
C PRO A 16 -8.60 -7.50 -15.70
N TRP A 17 -8.78 -8.77 -15.30
CA TRP A 17 -8.82 -9.06 -13.87
C TRP A 17 -7.54 -8.57 -13.20
N LEU A 18 -7.66 -7.61 -12.31
CA LEU A 18 -6.53 -6.94 -11.66
C LEU A 18 -5.95 -7.82 -10.57
N VAL A 19 -4.70 -8.24 -10.74
CA VAL A 19 -3.96 -9.03 -9.76
C VAL A 19 -2.58 -8.43 -9.58
N GLY A 20 -2.15 -8.29 -8.33
CA GLY A 20 -0.87 -7.73 -8.02
C GLY A 20 -0.49 -7.83 -6.55
N CYS A 21 0.47 -7.02 -6.15
CA CYS A 21 0.93 -6.97 -4.77
C CYS A 21 1.16 -5.53 -4.30
N ASN A 22 1.18 -5.33 -2.98
CA ASN A 22 1.79 -4.15 -2.39
C ASN A 22 3.29 -4.29 -2.51
N PHE A 23 3.91 -3.41 -3.29
CA PHE A 23 5.30 -3.54 -3.71
C PHE A 23 6.20 -2.54 -2.97
N LEU A 24 7.23 -3.08 -2.38
CA LEU A 24 8.40 -2.36 -1.89
C LEU A 24 9.63 -3.19 -2.31
N PRO A 25 10.63 -2.62 -3.00
CA PRO A 25 11.79 -3.42 -3.41
C PRO A 25 12.55 -3.94 -2.19
N SER A 26 13.15 -5.11 -2.32
CA SER A 26 13.82 -5.80 -1.21
C SER A 26 14.96 -4.98 -0.57
N THR A 27 15.49 -4.01 -1.29
CA THR A 27 16.55 -3.09 -0.83
C THR A 27 16.04 -1.84 -0.14
N ALA A 28 14.72 -1.60 -0.09
CA ALA A 28 14.12 -0.50 0.63
C ALA A 28 13.41 -0.96 1.90
N ILE A 29 13.50 -0.17 2.99
CA ILE A 29 12.80 -0.44 4.25
C ILE A 29 11.45 0.27 4.32
N ASN A 30 11.26 1.31 3.52
CA ASN A 30 10.06 2.12 3.46
C ASN A 30 9.98 2.92 2.15
N GLN A 31 8.88 3.63 1.96
CA GLN A 31 8.59 4.43 0.79
C GLN A 31 9.58 5.59 0.58
N LEU A 32 10.20 6.12 1.65
CA LEU A 32 11.23 7.14 1.52
C LEU A 32 12.51 6.55 0.92
N GLU A 33 12.96 5.37 1.39
CA GLU A 33 14.14 4.70 0.81
C GLU A 33 13.90 4.29 -0.65
N MET A 34 12.65 3.93 -1.00
CA MET A 34 12.30 3.57 -2.37
C MET A 34 12.38 4.74 -3.34
N PHE A 35 12.01 5.96 -2.93
CA PHE A 35 11.81 7.08 -3.86
C PHE A 35 12.74 8.29 -3.67
N GLN A 36 13.78 8.20 -2.82
CA GLN A 36 14.83 9.20 -2.76
C GLN A 36 15.94 8.91 -3.78
N GLU A 37 16.53 9.96 -4.38
CA GLU A 37 17.56 9.85 -5.43
C GLU A 37 18.78 9.03 -4.98
N ASP A 38 19.22 9.19 -3.73
CA ASP A 38 20.40 8.53 -3.18
C ASP A 38 20.18 7.03 -2.86
N SER A 39 18.95 6.58 -2.83
CA SER A 39 18.59 5.20 -2.42
C SER A 39 17.74 4.44 -3.44
N PHE A 40 17.32 5.08 -4.53
CA PHE A 40 16.57 4.43 -5.59
C PHE A 40 17.40 3.35 -6.29
N ASP A 41 16.99 2.10 -6.13
CA ASP A 41 17.68 0.93 -6.68
C ASP A 41 16.95 0.40 -7.91
N GLU A 42 17.29 1.00 -9.07
CA GLU A 42 16.69 0.64 -10.36
C GLU A 42 16.87 -0.83 -10.73
N ASP A 43 18.06 -1.38 -10.46
CA ASP A 43 18.40 -2.76 -10.85
C ASP A 43 17.55 -3.77 -10.05
N THR A 44 17.41 -3.56 -8.74
CA THR A 44 16.56 -4.38 -7.90
C THR A 44 15.09 -4.23 -8.27
N ILE A 45 14.61 -3.00 -8.46
CA ILE A 45 13.22 -2.75 -8.89
C ILE A 45 12.94 -3.45 -10.22
N THR A 46 13.82 -3.29 -11.20
CA THR A 46 13.70 -3.94 -12.51
C THR A 46 13.59 -5.46 -12.40
N ARG A 47 14.46 -6.07 -11.61
CA ARG A 47 14.48 -7.51 -11.38
C ARG A 47 13.19 -8.01 -10.74
N GLU A 48 12.76 -7.35 -9.67
CA GLU A 48 11.58 -7.76 -8.91
C GLU A 48 10.27 -7.50 -9.67
N LEU A 49 10.20 -6.45 -10.47
CA LEU A 49 9.09 -6.23 -11.40
C LEU A 49 9.01 -7.32 -12.49
N ASN A 50 10.15 -7.86 -12.95
CA ASN A 50 10.14 -9.01 -13.84
C ASN A 50 9.55 -10.25 -13.15
N TRP A 51 9.92 -10.50 -11.90
CA TRP A 51 9.32 -11.60 -11.13
C TRP A 51 7.81 -11.42 -10.91
N ALA A 52 7.35 -10.20 -10.61
CA ALA A 52 5.92 -9.90 -10.52
C ALA A 52 5.19 -10.21 -11.84
N LYS A 53 5.77 -9.77 -12.98
CA LYS A 53 5.25 -10.08 -14.32
C LYS A 53 5.21 -11.59 -14.58
N ASP A 54 6.25 -12.33 -14.20
CA ASP A 54 6.34 -13.78 -14.38
C ASP A 54 5.31 -14.55 -13.56
N LEU A 55 4.80 -13.97 -12.46
CA LEU A 55 3.65 -14.47 -11.71
C LEU A 55 2.30 -14.16 -12.38
N GLY A 56 2.30 -13.33 -13.42
CA GLY A 56 1.10 -12.85 -14.10
C GLY A 56 0.51 -11.57 -13.49
N PHE A 57 1.21 -10.92 -12.57
CA PHE A 57 0.72 -9.66 -11.99
C PHE A 57 0.70 -8.56 -13.04
N ASN A 58 -0.42 -7.86 -13.14
CA ASN A 58 -0.66 -6.78 -14.09
C ASN A 58 -0.83 -5.41 -13.40
N SER A 59 -0.77 -5.40 -12.09
CA SER A 59 -0.83 -4.19 -11.28
C SER A 59 0.03 -4.32 -10.03
N LEU A 60 0.31 -3.20 -9.39
CA LEU A 60 0.99 -3.10 -8.09
C LEU A 60 0.28 -2.04 -7.26
N ARG A 61 0.51 -2.03 -5.96
CA ARG A 61 0.16 -0.91 -5.09
C ARG A 61 1.43 -0.41 -4.40
N VAL A 62 1.75 0.86 -4.57
CA VAL A 62 2.96 1.49 -4.04
C VAL A 62 2.63 2.77 -3.30
N TYR A 63 3.45 3.10 -2.32
CA TYR A 63 3.23 4.20 -1.40
C TYR A 63 4.19 5.34 -1.68
N LEU A 64 3.68 6.55 -1.83
CA LEU A 64 4.47 7.76 -1.77
C LEU A 64 4.59 8.27 -0.33
N HIS A 65 5.29 9.38 -0.16
CA HIS A 65 5.41 10.08 1.11
C HIS A 65 5.41 11.59 0.87
N ASP A 66 4.67 12.34 1.67
CA ASP A 66 4.53 13.80 1.53
C ASP A 66 5.87 14.55 1.59
N LEU A 67 6.83 14.05 2.37
CA LEU A 67 8.15 14.66 2.47
C LEU A 67 8.94 14.63 1.15
N LEU A 68 8.70 13.66 0.26
CA LEU A 68 9.33 13.59 -1.06
C LEU A 68 9.01 14.83 -1.90
N TRP A 69 7.85 15.45 -1.67
CA TRP A 69 7.42 16.64 -2.41
C TRP A 69 8.24 17.89 -2.06
N SER A 70 8.97 17.91 -0.95
CA SER A 70 9.91 19.00 -0.63
C SER A 70 11.12 19.03 -1.56
N GLU A 71 11.44 17.91 -2.23
CA GLU A 71 12.46 17.78 -3.28
C GLU A 71 11.80 17.39 -4.61
N LYS A 72 10.73 18.10 -4.97
CA LYS A 72 9.79 17.79 -6.06
C LYS A 72 10.45 17.36 -7.36
N ASP A 73 11.47 18.08 -7.82
CA ASP A 73 12.09 17.81 -9.13
C ASP A 73 12.89 16.49 -9.10
N LYS A 74 13.57 16.19 -8.01
CA LYS A 74 14.26 14.92 -7.81
C LYS A 74 13.26 13.77 -7.70
N PHE A 75 12.23 13.95 -6.88
CA PHE A 75 11.17 12.96 -6.72
C PHE A 75 10.50 12.65 -8.06
N LYS A 76 10.10 13.66 -8.83
CA LYS A 76 9.45 13.45 -10.13
C LYS A 76 10.31 12.65 -11.08
N LYS A 77 11.61 12.95 -11.18
CA LYS A 77 12.54 12.19 -12.02
C LYS A 77 12.59 10.71 -11.64
N ILE A 78 12.61 10.41 -10.34
CA ILE A 78 12.64 9.03 -9.84
C ILE A 78 11.29 8.35 -10.06
N PHE A 79 10.20 9.03 -9.79
CA PHE A 79 8.86 8.48 -9.95
C PHE A 79 8.52 8.21 -11.42
N GLU A 80 8.90 9.10 -12.36
CA GLU A 80 8.81 8.87 -13.80
C GLU A 80 9.53 7.59 -14.20
N LYS A 81 10.76 7.42 -13.71
CA LYS A 81 11.53 6.22 -14.00
C LYS A 81 10.85 4.95 -13.49
N PHE A 82 10.31 4.97 -12.27
CA PHE A 82 9.53 3.87 -11.72
C PHE A 82 8.30 3.54 -12.59
N LEU A 83 7.56 4.57 -13.02
CA LEU A 83 6.40 4.39 -13.90
C LEU A 83 6.78 3.78 -15.25
N ASP A 84 7.91 4.18 -15.83
CA ASP A 84 8.42 3.60 -17.07
C ASP A 84 8.77 2.12 -16.89
N LEU A 85 9.47 1.77 -15.81
CA LEU A 85 9.81 0.38 -15.48
C LEU A 85 8.56 -0.50 -15.33
N CYS A 86 7.49 0.02 -14.73
CA CYS A 86 6.20 -0.67 -14.65
C CYS A 86 5.55 -0.80 -16.03
N HIS A 87 5.53 0.28 -16.80
CA HIS A 87 4.89 0.33 -18.12
C HIS A 87 5.52 -0.64 -19.12
N GLU A 88 6.84 -0.74 -19.17
CA GLU A 88 7.59 -1.71 -20.00
C GLU A 88 7.18 -3.16 -19.72
N ARG A 89 6.60 -3.42 -18.54
CA ARG A 89 6.16 -4.75 -18.10
C ARG A 89 4.66 -4.95 -18.18
N ASN A 90 3.93 -3.95 -18.71
CA ASN A 90 2.47 -3.90 -18.70
C ASN A 90 1.87 -3.99 -17.29
N ILE A 91 2.53 -3.39 -16.32
CA ILE A 91 2.08 -3.26 -14.95
C ILE A 91 1.60 -1.81 -14.73
N LYS A 92 0.36 -1.64 -14.23
CA LYS A 92 -0.19 -0.32 -13.88
C LYS A 92 -0.33 -0.19 -12.38
N PRO A 93 0.46 0.66 -11.70
CA PRO A 93 0.40 0.80 -10.25
C PRO A 93 -0.84 1.58 -9.77
N ILE A 94 -1.34 1.20 -8.60
CA ILE A 94 -2.13 2.02 -7.69
C ILE A 94 -1.16 2.82 -6.85
N ILE A 95 -1.37 4.13 -6.76
CA ILE A 95 -0.48 5.03 -6.02
C ILE A 95 -1.17 5.49 -4.74
N VAL A 96 -0.57 5.19 -3.59
CA VAL A 96 -1.02 5.61 -2.25
C VAL A 96 -0.33 6.92 -1.88
N LEU A 97 -1.11 7.89 -1.37
CA LEU A 97 -0.58 9.23 -1.05
C LEU A 97 -0.31 9.41 0.44
N PHE A 98 -1.31 9.27 1.30
CA PHE A 98 -1.16 9.31 2.76
C PHE A 98 -1.33 7.92 3.38
N ASP A 99 -0.78 7.75 4.60
CA ASP A 99 -0.74 6.45 5.26
C ASP A 99 -0.57 6.60 6.79
N ASP A 100 -1.44 5.97 7.58
CA ASP A 100 -1.35 5.97 9.04
C ASP A 100 -0.51 4.82 9.62
N CYS A 101 -0.08 3.88 8.78
CA CYS A 101 0.66 2.70 9.26
C CYS A 101 2.13 3.07 9.49
N HIS A 102 2.62 2.71 10.45
CA HIS A 102 3.20 2.07 11.58
C HIS A 102 4.03 3.05 12.42
N ARG A 103 5.06 3.76 11.84
CA ARG A 103 6.06 4.54 12.57
C ARG A 103 5.84 6.05 12.40
N PRO A 104 5.62 6.78 13.51
CA PRO A 104 5.05 8.14 13.45
C PRO A 104 6.00 9.24 12.99
N TYR A 105 7.31 9.06 13.10
CA TYR A 105 8.29 10.15 12.95
C TYR A 105 9.11 10.01 11.65
N PRO A 106 8.53 10.36 10.47
CA PRO A 106 9.25 10.29 9.21
C PRO A 106 10.31 11.40 9.08
N LYS A 107 11.41 11.08 8.38
CA LYS A 107 12.44 12.05 8.00
C LYS A 107 13.05 11.66 6.66
N LEU A 108 13.35 12.67 5.82
CA LEU A 108 14.16 12.48 4.62
C LEU A 108 15.59 12.05 4.97
N GLY A 109 16.30 11.59 3.95
CA GLY A 109 17.68 11.13 4.06
C GLY A 109 17.77 9.65 4.40
N LYS A 110 18.92 9.25 4.95
CA LYS A 110 19.20 7.83 5.24
C LYS A 110 18.16 7.23 6.18
N GLN A 111 17.54 6.16 5.72
CA GLN A 111 16.56 5.44 6.51
C GLN A 111 17.22 4.47 7.50
N PRO A 112 16.50 4.07 8.59
CA PRO A 112 17.05 3.16 9.58
C PRO A 112 17.30 1.78 8.96
N LEU A 113 18.21 1.02 9.55
CA LEU A 113 18.33 -0.40 9.26
C LEU A 113 17.12 -1.17 9.83
N PRO A 114 16.73 -2.28 9.20
CA PRO A 114 15.67 -3.11 9.74
C PRO A 114 16.05 -3.69 11.11
N VAL A 115 15.08 -3.78 12.00
CA VAL A 115 15.24 -4.56 13.23
C VAL A 115 15.07 -6.03 12.86
N LYS A 116 16.13 -6.82 13.01
CA LYS A 116 16.15 -8.23 12.60
C LYS A 116 14.99 -9.04 13.21
N GLY A 117 14.31 -9.79 12.36
CA GLY A 117 13.18 -10.63 12.74
C GLY A 117 11.91 -9.87 13.13
N VAL A 118 11.80 -8.59 12.82
CA VAL A 118 10.64 -7.78 13.15
C VAL A 118 9.95 -7.30 11.89
N HIS A 119 8.68 -7.66 11.78
CA HIS A 119 7.80 -7.26 10.69
C HIS A 119 7.80 -5.75 10.52
N ASN A 120 8.07 -5.29 9.29
CA ASN A 120 7.89 -3.92 8.81
C ASN A 120 8.42 -2.83 9.77
N SER A 121 9.60 -3.10 10.36
CA SER A 121 10.14 -2.31 11.49
C SER A 121 10.52 -0.89 11.14
N GLY A 122 10.65 -0.53 9.86
CA GLY A 122 11.09 0.78 9.40
C GLY A 122 10.09 1.56 8.58
N TRP A 123 8.86 1.05 8.39
CA TRP A 123 7.80 1.74 7.67
C TRP A 123 7.46 3.10 8.32
N LYS A 124 7.05 4.08 7.52
CA LYS A 124 6.79 5.44 7.99
C LYS A 124 5.42 5.94 7.60
N GLN A 125 4.72 6.56 8.55
CA GLN A 125 3.47 7.27 8.30
C GLN A 125 3.69 8.49 7.39
N SER A 126 2.69 8.80 6.57
CA SER A 126 2.64 9.98 5.71
C SER A 126 1.26 10.64 5.77
N PRO A 127 1.12 11.88 6.27
CA PRO A 127 2.13 12.60 7.05
C PRO A 127 2.34 11.98 8.43
N GLY A 128 3.41 12.38 9.13
CA GLY A 128 3.68 11.87 10.47
C GLY A 128 2.60 12.25 11.49
N MET A 129 2.41 11.40 12.51
CA MET A 129 1.37 11.50 13.53
C MET A 129 1.30 12.88 14.23
N GLU A 130 2.45 13.54 14.44
CA GLU A 130 2.48 14.87 15.08
C GLU A 130 1.67 15.88 14.25
N LEU A 131 1.89 15.90 12.93
CA LEU A 131 1.21 16.83 12.03
C LEU A 131 -0.29 16.53 11.94
N VAL A 132 -0.68 15.25 11.93
CA VAL A 132 -2.10 14.85 11.97
C VAL A 132 -2.76 15.33 13.26
N ASN A 133 -2.11 15.17 14.42
CA ASN A 133 -2.63 15.67 15.69
C ASN A 133 -2.77 17.20 15.70
N GLU A 134 -1.79 17.93 15.18
CA GLU A 134 -1.86 19.40 15.05
C GLU A 134 -3.03 19.85 14.16
N ILE A 135 -3.30 19.14 13.07
CA ILE A 135 -4.45 19.40 12.18
C ILE A 135 -5.76 19.13 12.94
N HIS A 136 -5.83 18.01 13.65
CA HIS A 136 -7.00 17.67 14.46
C HIS A 136 -7.30 18.74 15.50
N GLU A 137 -6.27 19.23 16.21
CA GLU A 137 -6.36 20.23 17.26
C GLU A 137 -6.48 21.67 16.75
N GLU A 138 -6.49 21.89 15.44
CA GLU A 138 -6.47 23.23 14.79
C GLU A 138 -5.25 24.10 15.15
N LYS A 139 -4.13 23.46 15.42
CA LYS A 139 -2.86 24.11 15.78
C LYS A 139 -1.82 24.07 14.67
N VAL A 140 -2.11 23.40 13.57
CA VAL A 140 -1.19 23.24 12.45
C VAL A 140 -0.81 24.59 11.84
N ASP A 141 0.48 24.76 11.56
CA ASP A 141 0.96 25.91 10.80
C ASP A 141 0.36 25.92 9.39
N ALA A 142 -0.11 27.07 8.95
CA ALA A 142 -0.72 27.24 7.64
C ALA A 142 0.22 26.85 6.48
N LYS A 143 1.53 27.02 6.66
CA LYS A 143 2.54 26.61 5.67
C LYS A 143 2.59 25.08 5.55
N GLU A 144 2.56 24.36 6.68
CA GLU A 144 2.56 22.90 6.67
C GLU A 144 1.27 22.34 6.07
N LEU A 145 0.12 22.91 6.43
CA LEU A 145 -1.14 22.52 5.81
C LEU A 145 -1.16 22.77 4.29
N ASN A 146 -0.61 23.91 3.85
CA ASN A 146 -0.47 24.21 2.43
C ASN A 146 0.50 23.23 1.74
N ARG A 147 1.59 22.85 2.38
CA ARG A 147 2.55 21.86 1.85
C ARG A 147 1.87 20.52 1.59
N LEU A 148 1.01 20.05 2.51
CA LEU A 148 0.23 18.82 2.31
C LEU A 148 -0.77 18.96 1.15
N LYS A 149 -1.46 20.11 1.06
CA LYS A 149 -2.35 20.41 -0.06
C LYS A 149 -1.58 20.41 -1.39
N GLU A 150 -0.42 21.02 -1.45
CA GLU A 150 0.44 21.07 -2.64
C GLU A 150 0.93 19.68 -3.05
N PHE A 151 1.27 18.81 -2.06
CA PHE A 151 1.62 17.43 -2.36
C PHE A 151 0.44 16.71 -3.03
N ILE A 152 -0.73 16.66 -2.40
CA ILE A 152 -1.90 15.96 -2.96
C ILE A 152 -2.29 16.52 -4.32
N GLN A 153 -2.48 17.83 -4.42
CA GLN A 153 -2.95 18.45 -5.66
C GLN A 153 -1.87 18.44 -6.74
N GLY A 154 -0.62 18.63 -6.36
CA GLY A 154 0.50 18.65 -7.31
C GLY A 154 0.70 17.30 -7.95
N VAL A 155 0.76 16.22 -7.16
CA VAL A 155 0.90 14.86 -7.69
C VAL A 155 -0.30 14.51 -8.57
N LEU A 156 -1.53 14.73 -8.10
CA LEU A 156 -2.73 14.41 -8.87
C LEU A 156 -2.87 15.21 -10.17
N ARG A 157 -2.42 16.45 -10.22
CA ARG A 157 -2.47 17.29 -11.44
C ARG A 157 -1.34 16.96 -12.40
N ASP A 158 -0.11 16.78 -11.89
CA ASP A 158 1.06 16.51 -12.72
C ASP A 158 0.89 15.17 -13.47
N TYR A 159 0.17 14.19 -12.88
CA TYR A 159 -0.09 12.87 -13.46
C TYR A 159 -1.58 12.63 -13.80
N ALA A 160 -2.37 13.69 -13.95
CA ALA A 160 -3.82 13.61 -14.11
C ALA A 160 -4.30 12.74 -15.29
N ASN A 161 -3.50 12.64 -16.35
CA ASN A 161 -3.82 11.90 -17.58
C ASN A 161 -2.77 10.84 -17.91
N ASP A 162 -1.95 10.46 -16.93
CA ASP A 162 -0.91 9.47 -17.14
C ASP A 162 -1.51 8.05 -17.18
N GLU A 163 -1.50 7.45 -18.36
CA GLU A 163 -2.08 6.12 -18.60
C GLU A 163 -1.27 4.98 -17.96
N ARG A 164 -0.05 5.26 -17.49
CA ARG A 164 0.79 4.30 -16.74
C ARG A 164 0.22 4.03 -15.35
N ILE A 165 -0.58 4.96 -14.79
CA ILE A 165 -1.16 4.86 -13.44
C ILE A 165 -2.58 4.30 -13.55
N LEU A 166 -2.87 3.25 -12.75
CA LEU A 166 -4.19 2.64 -12.71
C LEU A 166 -5.20 3.49 -11.96
N MET A 167 -4.89 3.86 -10.73
CA MET A 167 -5.76 4.66 -9.85
C MET A 167 -4.98 5.26 -8.67
N TRP A 168 -5.65 6.15 -7.94
CA TRP A 168 -5.10 6.83 -6.77
C TRP A 168 -5.81 6.37 -5.50
N ASP A 169 -5.04 5.94 -4.51
CA ASP A 169 -5.48 5.68 -3.15
C ASP A 169 -5.00 6.85 -2.28
N ILE A 170 -5.92 7.74 -1.93
CA ILE A 170 -5.51 9.02 -1.35
C ILE A 170 -5.11 8.94 0.11
N TYR A 171 -5.55 7.89 0.83
CA TYR A 171 -5.19 7.69 2.22
C TYR A 171 -5.33 6.21 2.61
N ASN A 172 -4.21 5.58 2.95
CA ASN A 172 -4.18 4.21 3.45
C ASN A 172 -4.60 4.14 4.91
N GLU A 173 -5.58 3.30 5.20
CA GLU A 173 -6.00 2.91 6.55
C GLU A 173 -6.15 4.07 7.56
N PRO A 174 -6.84 5.18 7.21
CA PRO A 174 -7.02 6.27 8.16
C PRO A 174 -7.67 5.78 9.45
N GLY A 175 -7.16 6.24 10.59
CA GLY A 175 -7.59 5.87 11.93
C GLY A 175 -6.82 4.73 12.57
N GLN A 176 -5.96 4.03 11.83
CA GLN A 176 -5.12 2.95 12.38
C GLN A 176 -4.06 3.47 13.37
N PHE A 177 -3.38 2.57 14.03
CA PHE A 177 -2.27 2.85 14.97
C PHE A 177 -2.59 3.88 16.06
N GLY A 178 -3.83 3.87 16.53
CA GLY A 178 -4.28 4.76 17.63
C GLY A 178 -4.66 6.16 17.19
N MET A 179 -4.76 6.43 15.89
CA MET A 179 -5.18 7.70 15.34
C MET A 179 -6.70 7.89 15.51
N GLY A 180 -7.51 6.87 15.20
CA GLY A 180 -8.98 6.95 15.35
C GLY A 180 -9.56 8.16 14.62
N ASP A 181 -10.49 8.85 15.25
CA ASP A 181 -11.16 10.01 14.63
C ASP A 181 -10.26 11.25 14.45
N LYS A 182 -9.00 11.22 14.90
CA LYS A 182 -8.07 12.34 14.70
C LYS A 182 -7.77 12.60 13.24
N ASP A 183 -7.82 11.56 12.40
CA ASP A 183 -7.58 11.68 10.96
C ASP A 183 -8.73 12.28 10.19
N LEU A 184 -9.93 12.31 10.76
CA LEU A 184 -11.14 12.73 10.04
C LEU A 184 -11.01 14.09 9.39
N LYS A 185 -10.32 15.02 10.06
CA LYS A 185 -10.11 16.37 9.53
C LYS A 185 -9.17 16.38 8.34
N LEU A 186 -8.00 15.73 8.46
CA LEU A 186 -7.06 15.62 7.35
C LEU A 186 -7.68 14.82 6.18
N LEU A 187 -8.35 13.71 6.47
CA LEU A 187 -9.02 12.91 5.45
C LEU A 187 -10.08 13.72 4.69
N SER A 188 -10.87 14.55 5.40
CA SER A 188 -11.87 15.42 4.77
C SER A 188 -11.21 16.43 3.82
N LEU A 189 -10.13 17.07 4.26
CA LEU A 189 -9.34 17.98 3.43
C LEU A 189 -8.70 17.26 2.24
N THR A 190 -8.18 16.05 2.45
CA THR A 190 -7.57 15.24 1.38
C THR A 190 -8.59 14.91 0.29
N TRP A 191 -9.82 14.52 0.66
CA TRP A 191 -10.90 14.33 -0.30
C TRP A 191 -11.28 15.60 -1.05
N GLU A 192 -11.34 16.75 -0.37
CA GLU A 192 -11.59 18.06 -1.01
C GLU A 192 -10.50 18.37 -2.03
N TRP A 193 -9.23 18.29 -1.64
CA TRP A 193 -8.08 18.56 -2.51
C TRP A 193 -8.00 17.61 -3.70
N ALA A 194 -8.29 16.32 -3.49
CA ALA A 194 -8.32 15.34 -4.56
C ALA A 194 -9.47 15.60 -5.55
N HIS A 195 -10.64 16.01 -5.07
CA HIS A 195 -11.77 16.39 -5.92
C HIS A 195 -11.55 17.72 -6.67
N GLU A 196 -10.80 18.65 -6.10
CA GLU A 196 -10.37 19.87 -6.79
C GLU A 196 -9.35 19.58 -7.91
N ALA A 197 -8.40 18.71 -7.65
CA ALA A 197 -7.40 18.29 -8.65
C ALA A 197 -8.01 17.42 -9.75
N ARG A 198 -8.88 16.51 -9.38
CA ARG A 198 -9.67 15.56 -10.18
C ARG A 198 -8.93 14.96 -11.37
N PRO A 199 -8.04 13.97 -11.15
CA PRO A 199 -7.37 13.23 -12.23
C PRO A 199 -8.37 12.43 -13.07
N SER A 200 -7.95 11.99 -14.26
CA SER A 200 -8.76 11.13 -15.12
C SER A 200 -8.90 9.70 -14.58
N GLN A 201 -7.92 9.25 -13.78
CA GLN A 201 -7.97 7.97 -13.09
C GLN A 201 -8.97 8.02 -11.93
N PRO A 202 -9.51 6.87 -11.48
CA PRO A 202 -10.36 6.83 -10.29
C PRO A 202 -9.57 7.11 -9.01
N ILE A 203 -10.28 7.66 -8.01
CA ILE A 203 -9.74 7.92 -6.67
C ILE A 203 -10.50 7.10 -5.63
N THR A 204 -9.78 6.59 -4.63
CA THR A 204 -10.30 5.78 -3.54
C THR A 204 -9.61 6.08 -2.21
N SER A 205 -10.18 5.60 -1.14
CA SER A 205 -9.55 5.30 0.15
C SER A 205 -10.30 4.11 0.76
N CYS A 206 -9.58 3.19 1.39
CA CYS A 206 -10.16 1.91 1.80
C CYS A 206 -11.28 2.08 2.85
N LEU A 207 -12.27 1.18 2.79
CA LEU A 207 -13.31 1.09 3.80
C LEU A 207 -12.85 0.17 4.94
N ASP A 208 -12.82 -1.15 4.71
CA ASP A 208 -12.24 -2.05 5.69
C ASP A 208 -10.71 -1.92 5.65
N GLY A 209 -10.10 -1.87 6.81
CA GLY A 209 -8.73 -1.40 7.04
C GLY A 209 -8.73 -0.05 7.75
N SER A 210 -9.64 0.87 7.40
CA SER A 210 -9.84 2.14 8.12
C SER A 210 -10.60 1.95 9.44
N ILE A 211 -10.42 2.87 10.40
CA ILE A 211 -11.07 2.85 11.71
C ILE A 211 -11.83 4.16 11.94
N GLY A 212 -13.08 4.02 12.38
CA GLY A 212 -13.98 5.15 12.69
C GLY A 212 -15.19 5.19 11.76
N GLU A 213 -16.39 5.29 12.35
CA GLU A 213 -17.64 5.23 11.58
C GLU A 213 -17.76 6.38 10.57
N GLU A 214 -17.36 7.59 10.97
CA GLU A 214 -17.40 8.78 10.10
C GLU A 214 -16.34 8.69 8.99
N ILE A 215 -15.18 8.11 9.26
CA ILE A 215 -14.14 7.83 8.26
C ILE A 215 -14.68 6.86 7.20
N LEU A 216 -15.28 5.74 7.62
CA LEU A 216 -15.87 4.77 6.69
C LEU A 216 -16.98 5.37 5.83
N LYS A 217 -17.86 6.20 6.45
CA LYS A 217 -18.90 6.93 5.72
C LYS A 217 -18.29 7.90 4.70
N LEU A 218 -17.26 8.65 5.09
CA LEU A 218 -16.61 9.61 4.23
C LEU A 218 -15.95 8.93 3.03
N ASN A 219 -15.20 7.84 3.25
CA ASN A 219 -14.58 7.05 2.20
C ASN A 219 -15.63 6.43 1.27
N GLY A 220 -16.68 5.79 1.78
CA GLY A 220 -17.76 5.21 0.98
C GLY A 220 -18.52 6.25 0.16
N LYS A 221 -18.69 7.48 0.70
CA LYS A 221 -19.34 8.59 0.00
C LYS A 221 -18.50 9.10 -1.17
N ASN A 222 -17.18 9.13 -1.05
CA ASN A 222 -16.29 9.83 -1.99
C ASN A 222 -15.55 8.92 -2.97
N SER A 223 -15.31 7.65 -2.66
CA SER A 223 -14.56 6.72 -3.51
C SER A 223 -15.25 6.42 -4.85
N ASP A 224 -14.54 6.51 -5.95
CA ASP A 224 -15.00 6.10 -7.28
C ASP A 224 -15.11 4.57 -7.36
N VAL A 225 -14.11 3.88 -6.82
CA VAL A 225 -13.98 2.43 -6.69
C VAL A 225 -13.91 2.10 -5.21
N ILE A 226 -14.55 1.04 -4.78
CA ILE A 226 -14.56 0.63 -3.38
C ILE A 226 -13.36 -0.28 -3.14
N THR A 227 -12.52 0.10 -2.16
CA THR A 227 -11.37 -0.72 -1.77
C THR A 227 -11.50 -1.17 -0.33
N PHE A 228 -10.89 -2.33 -0.01
CA PHE A 228 -10.90 -2.90 1.32
C PHE A 228 -9.65 -3.74 1.56
N HIS A 229 -9.36 -3.97 2.84
CA HIS A 229 -8.32 -4.87 3.32
C HIS A 229 -8.92 -6.00 4.10
N THR A 230 -8.39 -7.21 3.95
CA THR A 230 -8.79 -8.35 4.77
C THR A 230 -7.67 -9.36 4.88
N TYR A 231 -7.29 -9.66 6.11
CA TYR A 231 -6.27 -10.67 6.41
C TYR A 231 -6.85 -11.94 7.07
N GLU A 232 -8.14 -11.95 7.38
CA GLU A 232 -8.81 -13.10 7.97
C GLU A 232 -9.70 -13.81 6.95
N ALA A 233 -9.42 -15.08 6.67
CA ALA A 233 -10.15 -15.88 5.68
C ALA A 233 -11.69 -15.83 5.86
N LYS A 234 -12.16 -15.96 7.11
CA LYS A 234 -13.61 -15.92 7.43
C LYS A 234 -14.32 -14.61 7.11
N LYS A 235 -13.57 -13.52 6.94
CA LYS A 235 -14.12 -12.19 6.63
C LYS A 235 -14.21 -11.91 5.12
N LEU A 236 -13.50 -12.66 4.28
CA LEU A 236 -13.34 -12.32 2.86
C LEU A 236 -14.69 -12.27 2.11
N GLU A 237 -15.40 -13.38 2.04
CA GLU A 237 -16.69 -13.43 1.30
C GLU A 237 -17.75 -12.49 1.89
N PRO A 238 -17.99 -12.45 3.23
CA PRO A 238 -18.94 -11.50 3.82
C PRO A 238 -18.62 -10.03 3.52
N THR A 239 -17.33 -9.67 3.49
CA THR A 239 -16.91 -8.30 3.15
C THR A 239 -17.21 -7.99 1.68
N ILE A 240 -16.88 -8.88 0.75
CA ILE A 240 -17.19 -8.71 -0.68
C ILE A 240 -18.71 -8.53 -0.88
N GLU A 241 -19.56 -9.40 -0.29
CA GLU A 241 -21.01 -9.28 -0.38
C GLU A 241 -21.54 -7.94 0.13
N ARG A 242 -21.01 -7.48 1.27
CA ARG A 242 -21.41 -6.20 1.84
C ARG A 242 -21.00 -5.02 0.95
N LEU A 243 -19.77 -5.03 0.42
CA LEU A 243 -19.23 -3.93 -0.38
C LEU A 243 -19.85 -3.87 -1.79
N LYS A 244 -20.27 -4.98 -2.36
CA LYS A 244 -21.02 -4.99 -3.63
C LYS A 244 -22.34 -4.20 -3.57
N LYS A 245 -22.89 -3.95 -2.38
CA LYS A 245 -24.08 -3.10 -2.19
C LYS A 245 -23.85 -1.64 -2.56
N PHE A 246 -22.59 -1.19 -2.69
CA PHE A 246 -22.29 0.13 -3.24
C PHE A 246 -22.54 0.22 -4.75
N GLU A 247 -22.73 -0.92 -5.45
CA GLU A 247 -22.92 -1.00 -6.91
C GLU A 247 -21.78 -0.34 -7.70
N ARG A 248 -20.57 -0.48 -7.19
CA ARG A 248 -19.32 0.01 -7.76
C ARG A 248 -18.30 -1.12 -7.85
N PRO A 249 -17.25 -1.00 -8.68
CA PRO A 249 -16.15 -1.95 -8.63
C PRO A 249 -15.59 -2.09 -7.22
N VAL A 250 -15.20 -3.32 -6.86
CA VAL A 250 -14.62 -3.64 -5.55
C VAL A 250 -13.24 -4.23 -5.77
N LEU A 251 -12.24 -3.73 -5.04
CA LEU A 251 -10.88 -4.25 -5.03
C LEU A 251 -10.43 -4.53 -3.59
N CYS A 252 -9.81 -5.68 -3.38
CA CYS A 252 -9.09 -5.99 -2.14
C CYS A 252 -7.64 -5.51 -2.30
N THR A 253 -7.33 -4.35 -1.74
CA THR A 253 -6.03 -3.71 -1.91
C THR A 253 -4.97 -4.20 -0.92
N GLU A 254 -5.38 -5.00 0.08
CA GLU A 254 -4.48 -5.77 0.93
C GLU A 254 -5.11 -7.08 1.39
N TYR A 255 -4.40 -8.18 1.18
CA TYR A 255 -4.71 -9.48 1.73
C TYR A 255 -3.43 -10.30 1.85
N MET A 256 -3.56 -11.52 2.22
CA MET A 256 -2.53 -12.54 2.32
C MET A 256 -1.77 -12.46 3.64
N ALA A 257 -2.25 -13.25 4.58
CA ALA A 257 -1.56 -13.59 5.81
C ALA A 257 -1.78 -15.08 6.06
N ARG A 258 -0.76 -15.91 5.84
CA ARG A 258 -0.88 -17.37 5.91
C ARG A 258 -1.38 -17.83 7.27
N GLU A 259 -0.87 -17.24 8.34
CA GLU A 259 -1.29 -17.50 9.72
C GLU A 259 -2.80 -17.30 9.95
N PHE A 260 -3.44 -16.40 9.19
CA PHE A 260 -4.88 -16.12 9.32
C PHE A 260 -5.73 -16.72 8.19
N GLY A 261 -5.11 -17.57 7.38
CA GLY A 261 -5.77 -18.40 6.37
C GLY A 261 -6.10 -17.69 5.05
N THR A 262 -5.76 -16.41 4.86
CA THR A 262 -5.90 -15.74 3.57
C THR A 262 -4.74 -16.10 2.63
N THR A 263 -4.55 -17.40 2.38
CA THR A 263 -3.55 -17.90 1.43
C THR A 263 -3.98 -17.64 -0.02
N PHE A 264 -3.06 -17.84 -0.97
CA PHE A 264 -3.39 -17.71 -2.39
C PHE A 264 -4.41 -18.76 -2.84
N GLU A 265 -4.26 -20.00 -2.37
CA GLU A 265 -5.17 -21.10 -2.70
C GLU A 265 -6.59 -20.86 -2.21
N PHE A 266 -6.73 -20.22 -1.05
CA PHE A 266 -8.04 -19.85 -0.52
C PHE A 266 -8.61 -18.62 -1.23
N SER A 267 -7.81 -17.58 -1.40
CA SER A 267 -8.30 -16.23 -1.73
C SER A 267 -8.46 -16.00 -3.24
N LEU A 268 -7.50 -16.42 -4.09
CA LEU A 268 -7.51 -16.13 -5.52
C LEU A 268 -8.75 -16.70 -6.25
N PRO A 269 -9.22 -17.94 -5.97
CA PRO A 269 -10.44 -18.46 -6.60
C PRO A 269 -11.69 -17.62 -6.28
N ILE A 270 -11.78 -17.12 -5.03
CA ILE A 270 -12.88 -16.25 -4.60
C ILE A 270 -12.83 -14.91 -5.34
N PHE A 271 -11.67 -14.26 -5.36
CA PHE A 271 -11.49 -13.00 -6.07
C PHE A 271 -11.79 -13.12 -7.57
N LYS A 272 -11.28 -14.18 -8.22
CA LYS A 272 -11.53 -14.43 -9.64
C LYS A 272 -13.02 -14.66 -9.93
N LYS A 273 -13.69 -15.51 -9.14
CA LYS A 273 -15.13 -15.79 -9.24
C LYS A 273 -15.96 -14.52 -9.07
N GLU A 274 -15.63 -13.70 -8.10
CA GLU A 274 -16.37 -12.51 -7.74
C GLU A 274 -15.98 -11.27 -8.58
N ASN A 275 -15.01 -11.41 -9.51
CA ASN A 275 -14.41 -10.34 -10.31
C ASN A 275 -13.93 -9.17 -9.43
N VAL A 276 -13.23 -9.49 -8.35
CA VAL A 276 -12.61 -8.52 -7.41
C VAL A 276 -11.13 -8.44 -7.71
N GLY A 277 -10.60 -7.25 -7.99
CA GLY A 277 -9.16 -7.03 -8.09
C GLY A 277 -8.49 -7.28 -6.75
N CYS A 278 -7.28 -7.85 -6.73
CA CYS A 278 -6.66 -8.29 -5.49
C CYS A 278 -5.15 -8.03 -5.45
N TYR A 279 -4.68 -7.55 -4.29
CA TYR A 279 -3.29 -7.17 -4.07
C TYR A 279 -2.81 -7.79 -2.74
N ASN A 280 -1.98 -8.81 -2.82
CA ASN A 280 -1.36 -9.35 -1.62
C ASN A 280 -0.33 -8.38 -1.04
N TRP A 281 -0.09 -8.45 0.27
CA TRP A 281 1.01 -7.72 0.87
C TRP A 281 2.34 -8.43 0.59
N GLY A 282 3.35 -7.65 0.15
CA GLY A 282 4.70 -8.13 -0.12
C GLY A 282 4.87 -8.96 -1.39
N LEU A 283 6.08 -8.94 -1.91
CA LEU A 283 6.54 -9.78 -3.02
C LEU A 283 7.83 -10.48 -2.65
N VAL A 284 8.83 -9.73 -2.21
CA VAL A 284 10.18 -10.22 -1.90
C VAL A 284 10.52 -9.94 -0.44
N ALA A 285 10.93 -10.96 0.27
CA ALA A 285 11.35 -10.89 1.67
C ALA A 285 12.69 -10.14 1.80
N GLY A 286 12.60 -8.80 1.85
CA GLY A 286 13.73 -7.89 1.92
C GLY A 286 13.85 -7.18 3.26
N LYS A 287 14.29 -5.92 3.24
CA LYS A 287 14.43 -5.06 4.43
C LYS A 287 13.13 -4.86 5.20
N SER A 288 11.97 -4.94 4.53
CA SER A 288 10.65 -4.86 5.18
C SER A 288 10.41 -6.02 6.14
N GLN A 289 11.00 -7.19 5.87
CA GLN A 289 10.85 -8.41 6.66
C GLN A 289 9.38 -8.82 6.90
N THR A 290 8.52 -8.61 5.92
CA THR A 290 7.08 -8.90 6.03
C THR A 290 6.75 -10.39 5.93
N HIS A 291 7.75 -11.23 5.74
CA HIS A 291 7.67 -12.68 5.94
C HIS A 291 7.61 -13.11 7.43
N PHE A 292 7.99 -12.22 8.36
CA PHE A 292 7.72 -12.39 9.79
C PHE A 292 6.30 -11.92 10.13
N GLY A 293 5.68 -12.55 11.14
CA GLY A 293 4.32 -12.19 11.57
C GLY A 293 4.24 -10.91 12.41
N TRP A 294 3.05 -10.37 12.54
CA TRP A 294 2.78 -9.17 13.36
C TRP A 294 3.10 -9.36 14.84
N SER A 295 3.04 -10.59 15.37
CA SER A 295 3.44 -10.91 16.74
C SER A 295 4.84 -10.41 17.08
N THR A 296 5.75 -10.39 16.11
CA THR A 296 7.14 -9.93 16.31
C THR A 296 7.24 -8.47 16.70
N ILE A 297 6.27 -7.64 16.33
CA ILE A 297 6.20 -6.22 16.74
C ILE A 297 5.98 -6.11 18.25
N LEU A 298 5.03 -6.90 18.78
CA LEU A 298 4.73 -6.94 20.21
C LEU A 298 5.87 -7.58 21.01
N GLU A 299 6.49 -8.61 20.49
CA GLU A 299 7.66 -9.26 21.09
C GLU A 299 8.83 -8.28 21.21
N LEU A 300 9.09 -7.48 20.18
CA LEU A 300 10.10 -6.43 20.24
C LEU A 300 9.81 -5.41 21.34
N GLN A 301 8.56 -5.01 21.49
CA GLN A 301 8.16 -4.08 22.55
C GLN A 301 8.41 -4.67 23.93
N LYS A 302 7.99 -5.91 24.18
CA LYS A 302 8.23 -6.63 25.44
C LYS A 302 9.72 -6.76 25.75
N ARG A 303 10.54 -7.11 24.75
CA ARG A 303 12.01 -7.20 24.93
C ARG A 303 12.60 -5.87 25.36
N LYS A 304 12.19 -4.76 24.74
CA LYS A 304 12.64 -3.41 25.13
C LYS A 304 12.23 -3.04 26.57
N GLU A 305 11.01 -3.38 26.98
CA GLU A 305 10.50 -3.18 28.33
C GLU A 305 11.32 -3.99 29.37
N ASN A 306 11.77 -5.18 28.99
CA ASN A 306 12.62 -6.06 29.82
C ASN A 306 14.11 -5.66 29.77
N GLY A 307 14.52 -4.67 28.99
CA GLY A 307 15.92 -4.31 28.79
C GLY A 307 16.71 -5.31 27.95
N GLU A 308 16.02 -6.17 27.20
CA GLU A 308 16.62 -7.15 26.30
C GLU A 308 16.86 -6.52 24.91
N PHE A 309 18.11 -6.53 24.46
CA PHE A 309 18.48 -6.04 23.15
C PHE A 309 19.07 -7.16 22.30
N LEU A 310 18.62 -7.27 21.05
CA LEU A 310 19.26 -8.13 20.07
C LEU A 310 20.63 -7.54 19.70
N ASN A 311 21.67 -8.35 19.75
CA ASN A 311 22.98 -7.97 19.26
C ASN A 311 22.98 -8.00 17.71
N ALA A 312 23.87 -7.18 17.13
CA ALA A 312 24.00 -7.13 15.66
C ALA A 312 24.35 -8.49 15.02
N ASN A 313 24.98 -9.39 15.80
CA ASN A 313 25.41 -10.71 15.36
C ASN A 313 24.39 -11.82 15.64
N ASP A 314 23.27 -11.52 16.30
CA ASP A 314 22.25 -12.54 16.56
C ASP A 314 21.64 -13.01 15.24
N GLU A 315 21.67 -14.31 14.98
CA GLU A 315 20.99 -14.92 13.86
C GLU A 315 19.52 -15.15 14.24
N ILE A 316 18.62 -14.54 13.47
CA ILE A 316 17.18 -14.79 13.59
C ILE A 316 16.81 -15.82 12.54
N PRO A 317 16.34 -17.01 12.94
CA PRO A 317 15.94 -18.00 11.95
C PRO A 317 14.73 -17.52 11.14
N GLU A 318 14.72 -17.92 9.88
CA GLU A 318 13.54 -17.74 9.03
C GLU A 318 12.32 -18.40 9.69
N PRO A 319 11.12 -17.75 9.70
CA PRO A 319 9.93 -18.36 10.25
C PRO A 319 9.56 -19.62 9.47
N LYS A 320 9.04 -20.65 10.16
CA LYS A 320 8.63 -21.91 9.51
C LYS A 320 7.51 -21.69 8.50
N GLU A 321 6.60 -20.80 8.79
CA GLU A 321 5.56 -20.32 7.89
C GLU A 321 5.77 -18.81 7.69
N TRP A 322 5.91 -18.41 6.44
CA TRP A 322 6.01 -17.01 6.10
C TRP A 322 4.66 -16.32 6.22
N PHE A 323 4.68 -15.09 6.72
CA PHE A 323 3.44 -14.35 6.94
C PHE A 323 2.88 -13.80 5.62
N HIS A 324 3.67 -13.05 4.85
CA HIS A 324 3.24 -12.41 3.59
C HIS A 324 4.06 -12.86 2.37
N ASP A 325 5.32 -12.45 2.29
CA ASP A 325 6.13 -12.48 1.06
C ASP A 325 6.10 -13.81 0.29
N ILE A 326 6.43 -13.75 -1.00
CA ILE A 326 6.36 -14.86 -1.96
C ILE A 326 7.76 -15.38 -2.30
N LEU A 327 8.71 -14.46 -2.49
CA LEU A 327 10.06 -14.75 -3.00
C LEU A 327 11.13 -14.31 -1.99
N ARG A 328 12.28 -14.99 -2.04
CA ARG A 328 13.52 -14.53 -1.41
C ARG A 328 14.21 -13.49 -2.28
N VAL A 329 15.22 -12.81 -1.73
CA VAL A 329 15.98 -11.77 -2.43
C VAL A 329 16.74 -12.26 -3.67
N ASP A 330 16.96 -13.57 -3.79
CA ASP A 330 17.56 -14.23 -4.95
C ASP A 330 16.53 -14.73 -5.98
N GLY A 331 15.23 -14.52 -5.71
CA GLY A 331 14.12 -14.94 -6.55
C GLY A 331 13.62 -16.35 -6.27
N THR A 332 14.24 -17.09 -5.36
CA THR A 332 13.75 -18.43 -4.99
C THR A 332 12.42 -18.29 -4.22
N PRO A 333 11.41 -19.11 -4.55
CA PRO A 333 10.11 -19.02 -3.89
C PRO A 333 10.16 -19.50 -2.44
N TYR A 334 9.26 -18.99 -1.62
CA TYR A 334 8.96 -19.56 -0.31
C TYR A 334 8.40 -20.99 -0.47
N ASP A 335 7.41 -21.15 -1.34
CA ASP A 335 6.82 -22.47 -1.70
C ASP A 335 6.58 -22.51 -3.22
N GLU A 336 7.21 -23.48 -3.91
CA GLU A 336 7.05 -23.63 -5.37
C GLU A 336 5.62 -23.98 -5.77
N ARG A 337 4.87 -24.71 -4.94
CA ARG A 337 3.47 -25.07 -5.21
C ARG A 337 2.58 -23.83 -5.21
N GLU A 338 2.87 -22.87 -4.35
CA GLU A 338 2.18 -21.59 -4.29
C GLU A 338 2.41 -20.78 -5.59
N ILE A 339 3.66 -20.75 -6.08
CA ILE A 339 4.00 -20.13 -7.37
C ILE A 339 3.24 -20.78 -8.54
N GLU A 340 3.24 -22.10 -8.59
CA GLU A 340 2.49 -22.84 -9.62
C GLU A 340 1.00 -22.54 -9.55
N PHE A 341 0.44 -22.49 -8.34
CA PHE A 341 -0.97 -22.17 -8.13
C PHE A 341 -1.31 -20.74 -8.57
N ILE A 342 -0.49 -19.75 -8.20
CA ILE A 342 -0.66 -18.34 -8.61
C ILE A 342 -0.66 -18.28 -10.15
N LYS A 343 0.38 -18.78 -10.80
CA LYS A 343 0.50 -18.76 -12.27
C LYS A 343 -0.66 -19.44 -12.96
N LYS A 344 -1.07 -20.61 -12.51
CA LYS A 344 -2.21 -21.34 -13.06
C LYS A 344 -3.50 -20.56 -12.91
N THR A 345 -3.71 -19.88 -11.77
CA THR A 345 -4.95 -19.16 -11.50
C THR A 345 -5.01 -17.83 -12.25
N VAL A 346 -3.88 -17.14 -12.36
CA VAL A 346 -3.80 -15.80 -12.94
C VAL A 346 -3.67 -15.85 -14.46
N LEU A 347 -2.81 -16.71 -14.98
CA LEU A 347 -2.49 -16.81 -16.42
C LEU A 347 -3.38 -17.81 -17.18
N GLY A 348 -3.99 -18.77 -16.49
CA GLY A 348 -4.89 -19.78 -17.06
C GLY A 348 -6.32 -19.37 -16.94
#